data_e0f320f352a5f4052ccb9adeeed05496
#
_entry.id   e0f320f352a5f4052ccb9adeeed05496
#
_cell.length_a   1.000
_cell.length_b   1.000
_cell.length_c   1.000
_cell.angle_alpha   90.00
_cell.angle_beta   90.00
_cell.angle_gamma   90.00
#
_symmetry.space_group_name_H-M   'P 1'
#
loop_
_entity.id
_entity.type
_entity.pdbx_description
1 polymer ?
#
loop_
_entity_poly.entity_id
_entity_poly.type
_entity_poly.pdbx_seq_one_letter_code
_entity_poly.pdbx_strand_id
1 'polypeptide(L)'
;ARGTLTVLKTADGADYYVDSSGQYWRATLHIPDTTAFETADSDEMLMKSGAAFGAFQRMLADYPADTLHETIPHFHDTPARYRQLAEAALRDEAGRLREVTAELRFVNDRKADCAVLMDLLEKDRLPLRVTHNDTKMSNILFDRRTGAAVCVIDLDTVMPGLTAFDFGDSIRTGASTAAEDETDLSKVHFSLDRFRAYTAGFLGEAGDALTETEIRTLPVGAKLMTLEVGI
;
A
#
# COMPACT_ATOMS: atom_id res chain seq x y z
N ALA A 1 1.63 -23.40 -10.32
CA ALA A 1 0.58 -22.57 -9.75
C ALA A 1 0.76 -21.14 -10.27
N ARG A 2 -0.35 -20.46 -10.69
CA ARG A 2 -0.29 -19.06 -11.20
C ARG A 2 -0.52 -18.02 -10.08
N GLY A 3 -0.89 -18.47 -8.89
CA GLY A 3 -1.34 -17.58 -7.80
C GLY A 3 -0.24 -17.03 -6.90
N THR A 4 1.03 -17.35 -7.19
CA THR A 4 2.18 -16.82 -6.44
C THR A 4 3.41 -16.75 -7.32
N LEU A 5 4.34 -15.85 -6.98
CA LEU A 5 5.64 -15.76 -7.63
C LEU A 5 6.50 -16.99 -7.31
N THR A 6 7.23 -17.49 -8.28
CA THR A 6 8.21 -18.57 -8.11
C THR A 6 9.61 -18.01 -8.40
N VAL A 7 10.45 -17.91 -7.38
CA VAL A 7 11.85 -17.48 -7.53
C VAL A 7 12.63 -18.60 -8.22
N LEU A 8 13.37 -18.24 -9.26
CA LEU A 8 14.27 -19.15 -9.96
C LEU A 8 15.62 -19.19 -9.24
N LYS A 9 16.07 -20.40 -8.93
CA LYS A 9 17.39 -20.58 -8.32
C LYS A 9 18.52 -20.32 -9.33
N THR A 10 19.61 -19.79 -8.84
CA THR A 10 20.88 -19.73 -9.59
C THR A 10 21.46 -21.14 -9.82
N ALA A 11 22.49 -21.28 -10.65
CA ALA A 11 23.12 -22.56 -10.94
C ALA A 11 23.72 -23.24 -9.71
N ASP A 12 24.10 -22.48 -8.69
CA ASP A 12 24.62 -22.93 -7.40
C ASP A 12 23.54 -23.07 -6.32
N GLY A 13 22.24 -22.86 -6.69
CA GLY A 13 21.10 -23.08 -5.81
C GLY A 13 20.68 -21.90 -4.93
N ALA A 14 21.29 -20.72 -5.08
CA ALA A 14 20.90 -19.52 -4.35
C ALA A 14 19.61 -18.88 -4.90
N ASP A 15 18.94 -18.06 -4.08
CA ASP A 15 17.71 -17.35 -4.47
C ASP A 15 17.97 -16.03 -5.21
N TYR A 16 19.21 -15.59 -5.25
CA TYR A 16 19.64 -14.35 -5.90
C TYR A 16 21.08 -14.47 -6.38
N TYR A 17 21.46 -13.59 -7.30
CA TYR A 17 22.81 -13.46 -7.81
C TYR A 17 23.35 -12.07 -7.48
N VAL A 18 24.63 -11.99 -7.09
CA VAL A 18 25.35 -10.72 -6.89
C VAL A 18 26.34 -10.57 -8.03
N ASP A 19 26.23 -9.50 -8.81
CA ASP A 19 27.15 -9.23 -9.91
C ASP A 19 28.49 -8.64 -9.44
N SER A 20 29.42 -8.45 -10.40
CA SER A 20 30.75 -7.93 -10.11
C SER A 20 30.79 -6.48 -9.58
N SER A 21 29.67 -5.74 -9.69
CA SER A 21 29.50 -4.40 -9.14
C SER A 21 28.80 -4.38 -7.79
N GLY A 22 28.47 -5.57 -7.24
CA GLY A 22 27.78 -5.71 -5.94
C GLY A 22 26.27 -5.52 -6.03
N GLN A 23 25.68 -5.52 -7.25
CA GLN A 23 24.23 -5.42 -7.42
C GLN A 23 23.56 -6.79 -7.24
N TYR A 24 22.41 -6.79 -6.60
CA TYR A 24 21.61 -7.99 -6.34
C TYR A 24 20.55 -8.18 -7.42
N TRP A 25 20.49 -9.39 -7.94
CA TRP A 25 19.56 -9.78 -9.00
C TRP A 25 18.76 -11.00 -8.58
N ARG A 26 17.46 -10.98 -8.79
CA ARG A 26 16.63 -12.17 -8.69
C ARG A 26 15.79 -12.31 -9.95
N ALA A 27 15.46 -13.56 -10.30
CA ALA A 27 14.57 -13.88 -11.39
C ALA A 27 13.35 -14.62 -10.88
N THR A 28 12.18 -14.33 -11.43
CA THR A 28 10.94 -15.05 -11.16
C THR A 28 10.40 -15.68 -12.42
N LEU A 29 9.71 -16.80 -12.27
CA LEU A 29 9.03 -17.45 -13.38
C LEU A 29 7.92 -16.54 -13.91
N HIS A 30 7.94 -16.26 -15.21
CA HIS A 30 6.88 -15.50 -15.86
C HIS A 30 5.52 -16.22 -15.74
N ILE A 31 4.48 -15.47 -15.37
CA ILE A 31 3.10 -15.97 -15.32
C ILE A 31 2.42 -15.64 -16.65
N PRO A 32 2.22 -16.63 -17.54
CA PRO A 32 1.69 -16.37 -18.88
C PRO A 32 0.21 -15.99 -18.88
N ASP A 33 -0.24 -15.37 -19.97
CA ASP A 33 -1.63 -14.95 -20.19
C ASP A 33 -2.16 -13.98 -19.14
N THR A 34 -1.27 -13.16 -18.56
CA THR A 34 -1.63 -12.12 -17.59
C THR A 34 -1.28 -10.73 -18.08
N THR A 35 -1.89 -9.74 -17.47
CA THR A 35 -1.61 -8.31 -17.65
C THR A 35 -1.76 -7.59 -16.32
N ALA A 36 -1.03 -6.49 -16.13
CA ALA A 36 -1.26 -5.52 -15.06
C ALA A 36 -1.92 -4.26 -15.63
N PHE A 37 -2.54 -3.47 -14.77
CA PHE A 37 -3.17 -2.20 -15.14
C PHE A 37 -2.72 -1.11 -14.17
N GLU A 38 -2.46 0.08 -14.66
CA GLU A 38 -2.10 1.24 -13.82
C GLU A 38 -3.33 1.79 -13.08
N THR A 39 -4.48 1.78 -13.75
CA THR A 39 -5.75 2.31 -13.20
C THR A 39 -6.90 1.36 -13.48
N ALA A 40 -7.93 1.40 -12.65
CA ALA A 40 -9.18 0.67 -12.91
C ALA A 40 -10.04 1.43 -13.91
N ASP A 41 -10.55 0.73 -14.90
CA ASP A 41 -11.53 1.23 -15.87
C ASP A 41 -12.98 1.08 -15.39
N SER A 42 -13.23 0.29 -14.33
CA SER A 42 -14.56 0.00 -13.81
C SER A 42 -14.56 -0.30 -12.31
N ASP A 43 -15.72 -0.13 -11.68
CA ASP A 43 -15.94 -0.50 -10.27
C ASP A 43 -15.78 -2.02 -10.06
N GLU A 44 -16.15 -2.84 -11.07
CA GLU A 44 -15.94 -4.29 -11.03
C GLU A 44 -14.44 -4.63 -10.93
N MET A 45 -13.60 -3.93 -11.68
CA MET A 45 -12.15 -4.13 -11.63
C MET A 45 -11.57 -3.73 -10.27
N LEU A 46 -12.05 -2.64 -9.68
CA LEU A 46 -11.68 -2.24 -8.33
C LEU A 46 -12.13 -3.25 -7.28
N MET A 47 -13.32 -3.80 -7.41
CA MET A 47 -13.79 -4.86 -6.51
C MET A 47 -12.88 -6.10 -6.60
N LYS A 48 -12.45 -6.50 -7.81
CA LYS A 48 -11.50 -7.59 -8.00
C LYS A 48 -10.13 -7.28 -7.40
N SER A 49 -9.66 -6.03 -7.51
CA SER A 49 -8.43 -5.57 -6.87
C SER A 49 -8.53 -5.67 -5.35
N GLY A 50 -9.63 -5.16 -4.78
CA GLY A 50 -9.90 -5.30 -3.35
C GLY A 50 -9.92 -6.75 -2.90
N ALA A 51 -10.58 -7.64 -3.66
CA ALA A 51 -10.60 -9.07 -3.37
C ALA A 51 -9.19 -9.70 -3.42
N ALA A 52 -8.33 -9.29 -4.35
CA ALA A 52 -6.96 -9.81 -4.44
C ALA A 52 -6.12 -9.45 -3.21
N PHE A 53 -6.12 -8.19 -2.77
CA PHE A 53 -5.39 -7.78 -1.57
C PHE A 53 -6.06 -8.29 -0.28
N GLY A 54 -7.40 -8.38 -0.25
CA GLY A 54 -8.12 -9.03 0.85
C GLY A 54 -7.75 -10.51 0.99
N ALA A 55 -7.66 -11.24 -0.11
CA ALA A 55 -7.21 -12.64 -0.12
C ALA A 55 -5.74 -12.76 0.31
N PHE A 56 -4.87 -11.83 -0.08
CA PHE A 56 -3.48 -11.74 0.38
C PHE A 56 -3.44 -11.62 1.91
N GLN A 57 -4.16 -10.68 2.49
CA GLN A 57 -4.26 -10.50 3.95
C GLN A 57 -4.79 -11.75 4.66
N ARG A 58 -5.84 -12.36 4.12
CA ARG A 58 -6.44 -13.58 4.69
C ARG A 58 -5.50 -14.77 4.66
N MET A 59 -4.79 -14.98 3.54
CA MET A 59 -3.85 -16.09 3.39
C MET A 59 -2.66 -16.00 4.34
N LEU A 60 -2.29 -14.80 4.77
CA LEU A 60 -1.15 -14.55 5.66
C LEU A 60 -1.59 -14.18 7.09
N ALA A 61 -2.90 -14.31 7.41
CA ALA A 61 -3.44 -13.89 8.70
C ALA A 61 -2.79 -14.61 9.90
N ASP A 62 -2.41 -15.88 9.72
CA ASP A 62 -1.77 -16.71 10.76
C ASP A 62 -0.24 -16.66 10.71
N TYR A 63 0.35 -15.93 9.75
CA TYR A 63 1.80 -15.81 9.66
C TYR A 63 2.31 -14.84 10.73
N PRO A 64 3.35 -15.22 11.52
CA PRO A 64 3.91 -14.35 12.56
C PRO A 64 4.66 -13.17 11.92
N ALA A 65 4.00 -12.03 11.81
CA ALA A 65 4.49 -10.86 11.09
C ALA A 65 5.83 -10.33 11.68
N ASP A 66 6.04 -10.48 12.98
CA ASP A 66 7.25 -10.09 13.70
C ASP A 66 8.50 -10.89 13.28
N THR A 67 8.34 -11.99 12.54
CA THR A 67 9.47 -12.76 11.97
C THR A 67 9.99 -12.18 10.66
N LEU A 68 9.25 -11.24 10.04
CA LEU A 68 9.68 -10.57 8.82
C LEU A 68 10.66 -9.43 9.13
N HIS A 69 11.54 -9.17 8.19
CA HIS A 69 12.43 -8.03 8.25
C HIS A 69 11.72 -6.75 7.80
N GLU A 70 11.95 -5.67 8.52
CA GLU A 70 11.59 -4.32 8.07
C GLU A 70 12.56 -3.90 6.96
N THR A 71 12.16 -4.10 5.69
CA THR A 71 13.02 -3.79 4.53
C THR A 71 13.21 -2.28 4.34
N ILE A 72 12.22 -1.48 4.74
CA ILE A 72 12.26 -0.02 4.76
C ILE A 72 11.85 0.43 6.17
N PRO A 73 12.80 0.75 7.06
CA PRO A 73 12.49 1.17 8.42
C PRO A 73 11.56 2.39 8.45
N HIS A 74 10.54 2.34 9.32
CA HIS A 74 9.57 3.42 9.49
C HIS A 74 8.77 3.76 8.22
N PHE A 75 8.53 2.80 7.33
CA PHE A 75 7.94 3.06 6.02
C PHE A 75 6.59 3.80 6.09
N HIS A 76 5.70 3.37 6.98
CA HIS A 76 4.40 4.00 7.22
C HIS A 76 4.28 4.58 8.65
N ASP A 77 5.40 4.99 9.25
CA ASP A 77 5.40 5.76 10.49
C ASP A 77 5.09 7.24 10.18
N THR A 78 3.82 7.54 9.95
CA THR A 78 3.38 8.90 9.62
C THR A 78 3.77 9.94 10.68
N PRO A 79 3.75 9.65 12.02
CA PRO A 79 4.33 10.53 13.01
C PRO A 79 5.81 10.85 12.78
N ALA A 80 6.63 9.88 12.38
CA ALA A 80 8.03 10.11 12.08
C ALA A 80 8.20 10.97 10.83
N ARG A 81 7.43 10.70 9.77
CA ARG A 81 7.42 11.53 8.55
C ARG A 81 7.03 12.97 8.85
N TYR A 82 5.98 13.18 9.67
CA TYR A 82 5.59 14.52 10.10
C TYR A 82 6.73 15.25 10.84
N ARG A 83 7.46 14.56 11.74
CA ARG A 83 8.62 15.15 12.44
C ARG A 83 9.72 15.54 11.44
N GLN A 84 10.03 14.69 10.46
CA GLN A 84 11.00 14.98 9.40
C GLN A 84 10.60 16.21 8.57
N LEU A 85 9.32 16.30 8.18
CA LEU A 85 8.78 17.48 7.49
C LEU A 85 8.96 18.75 8.33
N ALA A 86 8.58 18.71 9.62
CA ALA A 86 8.70 19.86 10.51
C ALA A 86 10.16 20.30 10.67
N GLU A 87 11.09 19.37 10.79
CA GLU A 87 12.53 19.66 10.86
C GLU A 87 13.07 20.23 9.54
N ALA A 88 12.65 19.69 8.40
CA ALA A 88 13.04 20.20 7.08
C ALA A 88 12.51 21.63 6.86
N ALA A 89 11.26 21.89 7.28
CA ALA A 89 10.67 23.23 7.22
C ALA A 89 11.39 24.24 8.10
N LEU A 90 11.86 23.85 9.30
CA LEU A 90 12.64 24.71 10.18
C LEU A 90 14.02 25.05 9.62
N ARG A 91 14.64 24.11 8.89
CA ARG A 91 15.96 24.34 8.29
C ARG A 91 15.90 25.15 7.01
N ASP A 92 14.82 24.99 6.23
CA ASP A 92 14.60 25.65 4.93
C ASP A 92 15.86 25.69 4.03
N GLU A 93 16.61 24.60 3.96
CA GLU A 93 17.91 24.53 3.29
C GLU A 93 17.86 24.94 1.82
N ALA A 94 16.74 24.68 1.14
CA ALA A 94 16.52 25.07 -0.25
C ALA A 94 15.90 26.47 -0.42
N GLY A 95 15.53 27.16 0.67
CA GLY A 95 14.89 28.48 0.65
C GLY A 95 13.47 28.49 0.03
N ARG A 96 12.80 27.31 -0.02
CA ARG A 96 11.52 27.14 -0.71
C ARG A 96 10.30 27.11 0.22
N LEU A 97 10.49 27.31 1.52
CA LEU A 97 9.41 27.24 2.51
C LEU A 97 8.21 28.14 2.16
N ARG A 98 8.49 29.31 1.57
CA ARG A 98 7.45 30.29 1.18
C ARG A 98 6.53 29.76 0.07
N GLU A 99 7.02 28.85 -0.78
CA GLU A 99 6.29 28.30 -1.92
C GLU A 99 5.24 27.27 -1.49
N VAL A 100 5.44 26.63 -0.30
CA VAL A 100 4.62 25.50 0.21
C VAL A 100 3.90 25.85 1.52
N THR A 101 3.67 27.13 1.79
CA THR A 101 3.07 27.58 3.06
C THR A 101 1.65 27.06 3.26
N ALA A 102 0.87 26.94 2.18
CA ALA A 102 -0.51 26.44 2.23
C ALA A 102 -0.54 24.94 2.55
N GLU A 103 0.34 24.17 1.92
CA GLU A 103 0.50 22.74 2.10
C GLU A 103 0.98 22.43 3.53
N LEU A 104 1.97 23.18 4.02
CA LEU A 104 2.45 23.03 5.41
C LEU A 104 1.35 23.33 6.43
N ARG A 105 0.54 24.36 6.19
CA ARG A 105 -0.62 24.64 7.06
C ARG A 105 -1.60 23.49 7.03
N PHE A 106 -1.93 22.97 5.84
CA PHE A 106 -2.85 21.86 5.67
C PHE A 106 -2.37 20.62 6.45
N VAL A 107 -1.08 20.29 6.39
CA VAL A 107 -0.49 19.16 7.13
C VAL A 107 -0.49 19.43 8.64
N ASN A 108 -0.09 20.64 9.06
CA ASN A 108 -0.07 21.02 10.48
C ASN A 108 -1.46 20.95 11.13
N ASP A 109 -2.51 21.36 10.42
CA ASP A 109 -3.90 21.29 10.90
C ASP A 109 -4.35 19.82 11.10
N ARG A 110 -3.62 18.85 10.48
CA ARG A 110 -3.89 17.40 10.55
C ARG A 110 -2.86 16.61 11.35
N LYS A 111 -1.99 17.28 12.07
CA LYS A 111 -0.97 16.64 12.90
C LYS A 111 -1.52 15.54 13.82
N ALA A 112 -2.68 15.76 14.41
CA ALA A 112 -3.32 14.78 15.27
C ALA A 112 -3.76 13.52 14.50
N ASP A 113 -4.13 13.64 13.23
CA ASP A 113 -4.50 12.50 12.39
C ASP A 113 -3.30 11.57 12.14
N CYS A 114 -2.09 12.13 12.03
CA CYS A 114 -0.87 11.36 11.76
C CYS A 114 -0.59 10.27 12.81
N ALA A 115 -0.98 10.48 14.06
CA ALA A 115 -0.68 9.56 15.15
C ALA A 115 -1.73 8.47 15.38
N VAL A 116 -2.93 8.60 14.80
CA VAL A 116 -4.10 7.78 15.17
C VAL A 116 -3.83 6.26 15.08
N LEU A 117 -3.25 5.79 13.98
CA LEU A 117 -3.00 4.36 13.79
C LEU A 117 -1.84 3.86 14.65
N MET A 118 -0.76 4.63 14.73
CA MET A 118 0.40 4.26 15.56
C MET A 118 0.06 4.29 17.05
N ASP A 119 -0.76 5.23 17.51
CA ASP A 119 -1.28 5.26 18.89
C ASP A 119 -2.14 4.03 19.23
N LEU A 120 -2.92 3.52 18.26
CA LEU A 120 -3.70 2.30 18.45
C LEU A 120 -2.80 1.05 18.49
N LEU A 121 -1.75 1.02 17.68
CA LEU A 121 -0.74 -0.04 17.71
C LEU A 121 0.00 -0.06 19.05
N GLU A 122 0.49 1.09 19.54
CA GLU A 122 1.18 1.21 20.83
C GLU A 122 0.32 0.81 22.02
N LYS A 123 -1.01 0.92 21.88
CA LYS A 123 -1.99 0.52 22.90
C LYS A 123 -2.50 -0.91 22.73
N ASP A 124 -1.87 -1.73 21.92
CA ASP A 124 -2.27 -3.11 21.60
C ASP A 124 -3.74 -3.23 21.10
N ARG A 125 -4.25 -2.18 20.44
CA ARG A 125 -5.61 -2.16 19.89
C ARG A 125 -5.66 -2.58 18.40
N LEU A 126 -4.53 -2.52 17.70
CA LEU A 126 -4.33 -3.02 16.34
C LEU A 126 -3.18 -4.02 16.34
N PRO A 127 -3.37 -5.22 15.76
CA PRO A 127 -2.29 -6.18 15.61
C PRO A 127 -1.39 -5.78 14.44
N LEU A 128 -0.11 -6.16 14.52
CA LEU A 128 0.75 -6.22 13.34
C LEU A 128 0.33 -7.41 12.47
N ARG A 129 0.27 -7.18 11.16
CA ARG A 129 0.00 -8.18 10.13
C ARG A 129 1.15 -8.21 9.13
N VAL A 130 1.18 -9.23 8.30
CA VAL A 130 1.96 -9.19 7.07
C VAL A 130 1.24 -8.27 6.10
N THR A 131 1.85 -7.14 5.75
CA THR A 131 1.30 -6.16 4.82
C THR A 131 2.14 -6.07 3.57
N HIS A 132 1.50 -5.75 2.46
CA HIS A 132 2.16 -5.56 1.18
C HIS A 132 2.86 -4.19 1.11
N ASN A 133 2.23 -3.15 1.66
CA ASN A 133 2.69 -1.76 1.77
C ASN A 133 2.89 -0.99 0.44
N ASP A 134 2.53 -1.60 -0.70
CA ASP A 134 2.46 -0.95 -2.02
C ASP A 134 1.32 -1.59 -2.81
N THR A 135 0.08 -1.34 -2.38
CA THR A 135 -1.12 -2.05 -2.84
C THR A 135 -1.80 -1.37 -4.03
N LYS A 136 -1.03 -0.79 -4.92
CA LYS A 136 -1.54 -0.23 -6.17
C LYS A 136 -1.97 -1.33 -7.15
N MET A 137 -2.85 -1.00 -8.07
CA MET A 137 -3.43 -1.94 -9.03
C MET A 137 -2.39 -2.60 -9.94
N SER A 138 -1.32 -1.89 -10.31
CA SER A 138 -0.22 -2.43 -11.13
C SER A 138 0.52 -3.60 -10.46
N ASN A 139 0.34 -3.79 -9.14
CA ASN A 139 0.90 -4.91 -8.39
C ASN A 139 -0.03 -6.14 -8.34
N ILE A 140 -1.04 -6.18 -9.22
CA ILE A 140 -1.90 -7.35 -9.43
C ILE A 140 -1.81 -7.81 -10.89
N LEU A 141 -1.57 -9.08 -11.10
CA LEU A 141 -1.71 -9.70 -12.42
C LEU A 141 -3.12 -10.20 -12.61
N PHE A 142 -3.74 -9.80 -13.71
CA PHE A 142 -5.07 -10.23 -14.13
C PHE A 142 -4.98 -11.19 -15.31
N ASP A 143 -5.79 -12.24 -15.31
CA ASP A 143 -5.93 -13.15 -16.45
C ASP A 143 -6.55 -12.43 -17.64
N ARG A 144 -5.86 -12.45 -18.78
CA ARG A 144 -6.27 -11.71 -20.01
C ARG A 144 -7.62 -12.15 -20.57
N ARG A 145 -8.01 -13.40 -20.32
CA ARG A 145 -9.22 -13.99 -20.89
C ARG A 145 -10.44 -13.79 -19.99
N THR A 146 -10.25 -13.89 -18.67
CA THR A 146 -11.36 -13.88 -17.71
C THR A 146 -11.47 -12.56 -16.94
N GLY A 147 -10.42 -11.74 -16.94
CA GLY A 147 -10.33 -10.54 -16.12
C GLY A 147 -10.28 -10.84 -14.60
N ALA A 148 -10.01 -12.07 -14.21
CA ALA A 148 -9.86 -12.43 -12.80
C ALA A 148 -8.47 -12.04 -12.29
N ALA A 149 -8.36 -11.55 -11.06
CA ALA A 149 -7.08 -11.38 -10.37
C ALA A 149 -6.44 -12.75 -10.15
N VAL A 150 -5.15 -12.88 -10.45
CA VAL A 150 -4.41 -14.16 -10.44
C VAL A 150 -3.30 -14.16 -9.39
N CYS A 151 -2.52 -13.10 -9.31
CA CYS A 151 -1.33 -13.04 -8.47
C CYS A 151 -1.05 -11.62 -8.03
N VAL A 152 -0.78 -11.43 -6.74
CA VAL A 152 -0.17 -10.22 -6.20
C VAL A 152 1.33 -10.32 -6.42
N ILE A 153 1.95 -9.26 -6.91
CA ILE A 153 3.36 -9.17 -7.30
C ILE A 153 4.04 -7.99 -6.61
N ASP A 154 5.35 -7.83 -6.83
CA ASP A 154 6.18 -6.77 -6.24
C ASP A 154 6.19 -6.84 -4.70
N LEU A 155 6.69 -7.98 -4.20
CA LEU A 155 6.68 -8.31 -2.78
C LEU A 155 7.86 -7.68 -1.99
N ASP A 156 8.57 -6.70 -2.54
CA ASP A 156 9.79 -6.15 -1.94
C ASP A 156 9.51 -5.28 -0.71
N THR A 157 8.27 -4.78 -0.61
CA THR A 157 7.78 -3.99 0.53
C THR A 157 6.98 -4.81 1.54
N VAL A 158 6.93 -6.15 1.37
CA VAL A 158 6.22 -7.02 2.31
C VAL A 158 6.98 -7.08 3.63
N MET A 159 6.37 -6.54 4.68
CA MET A 159 6.94 -6.44 6.02
C MET A 159 5.81 -6.30 7.06
N PRO A 160 6.12 -6.28 8.37
CA PRO A 160 5.10 -6.04 9.39
C PRO A 160 4.45 -4.67 9.21
N GLY A 161 3.13 -4.60 9.30
CA GLY A 161 2.38 -3.35 9.20
C GLY A 161 0.95 -3.47 9.70
N LEU A 162 0.14 -2.48 9.40
CA LEU A 162 -1.27 -2.45 9.74
C LEU A 162 -2.11 -2.69 8.47
N THR A 163 -3.15 -3.51 8.58
CA THR A 163 -4.11 -3.73 7.47
C THR A 163 -4.63 -2.41 6.88
N ALA A 164 -4.77 -1.39 7.73
CA ALA A 164 -5.20 -0.06 7.31
C ALA A 164 -4.24 0.64 6.35
N PHE A 165 -2.94 0.29 6.34
CA PHE A 165 -1.95 0.82 5.38
C PHE A 165 -2.22 0.26 3.98
N ASP A 166 -2.33 -1.07 3.85
CA ASP A 166 -2.64 -1.72 2.56
C ASP A 166 -3.97 -1.22 1.99
N PHE A 167 -5.02 -1.22 2.83
CA PHE A 167 -6.32 -0.71 2.40
C PHE A 167 -6.23 0.76 1.97
N GLY A 168 -5.54 1.58 2.76
CA GLY A 168 -5.42 3.02 2.54
C GLY A 168 -4.67 3.37 1.25
N ASP A 169 -3.58 2.67 0.97
CA ASP A 169 -2.78 2.89 -0.23
C ASP A 169 -3.56 2.53 -1.50
N SER A 170 -4.26 1.39 -1.49
CA SER A 170 -5.16 1.05 -2.60
C SER A 170 -6.28 2.07 -2.82
N ILE A 171 -6.85 2.63 -1.74
CA ILE A 171 -7.91 3.65 -1.85
C ILE A 171 -7.33 4.97 -2.36
N ARG A 172 -6.15 5.37 -1.93
CA ARG A 172 -5.48 6.58 -2.38
C ARG A 172 -5.39 6.66 -3.91
N THR A 173 -5.00 5.57 -4.54
CA THR A 173 -4.89 5.46 -6.00
C THR A 173 -6.20 5.04 -6.67
N GLY A 174 -6.86 4.00 -6.15
CA GLY A 174 -8.03 3.38 -6.79
C GLY A 174 -9.31 4.20 -6.69
N ALA A 175 -9.53 4.95 -5.61
CA ALA A 175 -10.71 5.79 -5.45
C ALA A 175 -10.53 7.22 -5.98
N SER A 176 -9.36 7.57 -6.52
CA SER A 176 -9.13 8.81 -7.25
C SER A 176 -9.77 8.74 -8.65
N THR A 177 -10.28 9.89 -9.13
CA THR A 177 -10.77 10.03 -10.51
C THR A 177 -9.67 10.39 -11.51
N ALA A 178 -8.49 10.73 -11.02
CA ALA A 178 -7.35 11.15 -11.82
C ALA A 178 -6.16 10.21 -11.62
N ALA A 179 -5.19 10.29 -12.53
CA ALA A 179 -3.91 9.62 -12.39
C ALA A 179 -3.14 10.14 -11.16
N GLU A 180 -2.19 9.36 -10.66
CA GLU A 180 -1.44 9.68 -9.44
C GLU A 180 -0.58 10.94 -9.60
N ASP A 181 -0.12 11.24 -10.81
CA ASP A 181 0.72 12.37 -11.20
C ASP A 181 -0.05 13.55 -11.82
N GLU A 182 -1.40 13.57 -11.72
CA GLU A 182 -2.23 14.65 -12.25
C GLU A 182 -1.93 15.97 -11.51
N THR A 183 -1.52 16.98 -12.25
CA THR A 183 -1.19 18.30 -11.74
C THR A 183 -2.37 19.26 -11.66
N ASP A 184 -3.43 19.01 -12.43
CA ASP A 184 -4.66 19.79 -12.40
C ASP A 184 -5.60 19.27 -11.30
N LEU A 185 -5.52 19.89 -10.12
CA LEU A 185 -6.29 19.51 -8.94
C LEU A 185 -7.82 19.58 -9.16
N SER A 186 -8.30 20.30 -10.18
CA SER A 186 -9.72 20.35 -10.50
C SER A 186 -10.26 19.03 -11.07
N LYS A 187 -9.37 18.13 -11.51
CA LYS A 187 -9.71 16.78 -11.99
C LYS A 187 -9.62 15.71 -10.91
N VAL A 188 -8.94 16.02 -9.80
CA VAL A 188 -8.69 15.07 -8.72
C VAL A 188 -9.87 15.08 -7.75
N HIS A 189 -10.68 14.02 -7.81
CA HIS A 189 -11.82 13.84 -6.93
C HIS A 189 -11.82 12.46 -6.29
N PHE A 190 -12.34 12.37 -5.09
CA PHE A 190 -12.59 11.10 -4.43
C PHE A 190 -13.95 10.54 -4.88
N SER A 191 -13.95 9.30 -5.37
CA SER A 191 -15.16 8.58 -5.77
C SER A 191 -15.61 7.63 -4.66
N LEU A 192 -16.76 7.94 -4.06
CA LEU A 192 -17.35 7.08 -3.03
C LEU A 192 -17.80 5.71 -3.60
N ASP A 193 -18.21 5.64 -4.86
CA ASP A 193 -18.61 4.39 -5.49
C ASP A 193 -17.40 3.48 -5.72
N ARG A 194 -16.28 4.03 -6.18
CA ARG A 194 -15.01 3.32 -6.27
C ARG A 194 -14.53 2.83 -4.90
N PHE A 195 -14.60 3.68 -3.87
CA PHE A 195 -14.31 3.30 -2.49
C PHE A 195 -15.17 2.12 -2.04
N ARG A 196 -16.48 2.15 -2.29
CA ARG A 196 -17.40 1.07 -1.94
C ARG A 196 -17.09 -0.23 -2.69
N ALA A 197 -16.79 -0.14 -3.99
CA ALA A 197 -16.46 -1.30 -4.81
C ALA A 197 -15.20 -2.00 -4.30
N TYR A 198 -14.12 -1.25 -4.07
CA TYR A 198 -12.90 -1.79 -3.48
C TYR A 198 -13.15 -2.41 -2.10
N THR A 199 -13.85 -1.67 -1.21
CA THR A 199 -14.15 -2.13 0.15
C THR A 199 -14.95 -3.42 0.15
N ALA A 200 -15.93 -3.55 -0.75
CA ALA A 200 -16.73 -4.78 -0.88
C ALA A 200 -15.86 -5.98 -1.26
N GLY A 201 -14.94 -5.81 -2.21
CA GLY A 201 -14.00 -6.85 -2.59
C GLY A 201 -13.04 -7.22 -1.44
N PHE A 202 -12.43 -6.22 -0.82
CA PHE A 202 -11.46 -6.41 0.26
C PHE A 202 -12.07 -7.10 1.48
N LEU A 203 -13.19 -6.59 1.98
CA LEU A 203 -13.87 -7.18 3.14
C LEU A 203 -14.56 -8.51 2.81
N GLY A 204 -14.95 -8.74 1.57
CA GLY A 204 -15.47 -10.04 1.11
C GLY A 204 -14.47 -11.18 1.30
N GLU A 205 -13.17 -10.88 1.24
CA GLU A 205 -12.10 -11.87 1.41
C GLU A 205 -11.43 -11.81 2.79
N ALA A 206 -11.15 -10.60 3.31
CA ALA A 206 -10.40 -10.41 4.54
C ALA A 206 -11.28 -10.28 5.78
N GLY A 207 -12.56 -9.91 5.65
CA GLY A 207 -13.40 -9.45 6.75
C GLY A 207 -13.45 -10.38 7.96
N ASP A 208 -13.55 -11.68 7.71
CA ASP A 208 -13.62 -12.69 8.79
C ASP A 208 -12.27 -12.89 9.53
N ALA A 209 -11.15 -12.47 8.93
CA ALA A 209 -9.82 -12.56 9.53
C ALA A 209 -9.43 -11.27 10.30
N LEU A 210 -10.19 -10.19 10.14
CA LEU A 210 -9.93 -8.89 10.75
C LEU A 210 -10.71 -8.69 12.05
N THR A 211 -10.10 -8.00 13.01
CA THR A 211 -10.79 -7.54 14.20
C THR A 211 -11.74 -6.38 13.88
N GLU A 212 -12.71 -6.14 14.75
CA GLU A 212 -13.63 -5.01 14.62
C GLU A 212 -12.87 -3.66 14.59
N THR A 213 -11.79 -3.54 15.36
CA THR A 213 -10.95 -2.33 15.39
C THR A 213 -10.25 -2.11 14.06
N GLU A 214 -9.69 -3.17 13.44
CA GLU A 214 -9.10 -3.09 12.11
C GLU A 214 -10.13 -2.61 11.08
N ILE A 215 -11.31 -3.23 11.02
CA ILE A 215 -12.37 -2.83 10.08
C ILE A 215 -12.77 -1.37 10.27
N ARG A 216 -12.95 -0.92 11.53
CA ARG A 216 -13.32 0.47 11.84
C ARG A 216 -12.24 1.49 11.46
N THR A 217 -10.99 1.08 11.39
CA THR A 217 -9.85 1.95 11.07
C THR A 217 -9.50 1.99 9.58
N LEU A 218 -10.08 1.14 8.73
CA LEU A 218 -9.84 1.18 7.29
C LEU A 218 -10.07 2.57 6.65
N PRO A 219 -11.16 3.30 6.96
CA PRO A 219 -11.34 4.66 6.43
C PRO A 219 -10.28 5.65 6.95
N VAL A 220 -9.76 5.43 8.17
CA VAL A 220 -8.65 6.23 8.71
C VAL A 220 -7.38 5.96 7.90
N GLY A 221 -7.11 4.69 7.55
CA GLY A 221 -6.02 4.31 6.66
C GLY A 221 -6.10 5.03 5.32
N ALA A 222 -7.27 5.06 4.67
CA ALA A 222 -7.47 5.77 3.40
C ALA A 222 -7.11 7.27 3.50
N LYS A 223 -7.55 7.93 4.57
CA LYS A 223 -7.22 9.33 4.84
C LYS A 223 -5.73 9.51 5.12
N LEU A 224 -5.16 8.63 5.95
CA LEU A 224 -3.78 8.74 6.42
C LEU A 224 -2.78 8.49 5.29
N MET A 225 -2.96 7.44 4.48
CA MET A 225 -2.06 7.15 3.37
C MET A 225 -2.06 8.26 2.32
N THR A 226 -3.22 8.90 2.08
CA THR A 226 -3.29 10.08 1.21
C THR A 226 -2.53 11.26 1.79
N LEU A 227 -2.63 11.51 3.11
CA LEU A 227 -1.90 12.56 3.80
C LEU A 227 -0.39 12.29 3.82
N GLU A 228 0.00 11.04 4.09
CA GLU A 228 1.40 10.62 4.23
C GLU A 228 2.21 10.82 2.94
N VAL A 229 1.62 10.54 1.78
CA VAL A 229 2.29 10.76 0.48
C VAL A 229 2.49 12.25 0.20
N GLY A 230 1.65 13.13 0.78
CA GLY A 230 1.79 14.58 0.68
C GLY A 230 2.80 15.20 1.68
N ILE A 231 3.33 14.39 2.62
CA ILE A 231 4.33 14.79 3.62
C ILE A 231 5.74 14.53 3.09
#